data_bf014460b6f2e7e5332b4a4c6355a0aa
#
_entry.id   bf014460b6f2e7e5332b4a4c6355a0aa
#
_cell.length_a   1.000
_cell.length_b   1.000
_cell.length_c   1.000
_cell.angle_alpha   90.00
_cell.angle_beta   90.00
_cell.angle_gamma   90.00
#
_symmetry.space_group_name_H-M   'P 1'
#
loop_
_entity.id
_entity.type
_entity.pdbx_description
1 polymer ?
#
loop_
_entity_poly.entity_id
_entity_poly.type
_entity_poly.pdbx_seq_one_letter_code
_entity_poly.pdbx_strand_id
1 'polypeptide(L)'
;LKKIKIEEALIKVLSSPNHSNKNWITNQYDQTVMCDTVQKSGSDAAIIRIHNKDKAIAVSVDSSANYCKSHPTSGGKQIVCENWRNLISVGAKPLAITNCLNFGNPENEEVMGEFAECLEGIKEACEFLNYPVVSGNVSFYNGTNKKNIFPTPVIGGVGLINKLSIPIGHIFKKDKSNILLIGKTFGHLEQSCFLKENYSIEDGMPPEINLHNEKNNGESLLKLIDKNLILS
;
A
#
# COMPACT_ATOMS: atom_id res chain seq x y z
N LEU A 1 -18.27 -18.29 13.70
CA LEU A 1 -17.87 -17.11 14.47
C LEU A 1 -19.01 -16.67 15.39
N LYS A 2 -18.70 -16.24 16.63
CA LYS A 2 -19.69 -15.65 17.54
C LYS A 2 -20.20 -14.34 16.96
N LYS A 3 -21.52 -14.10 16.97
CA LYS A 3 -22.09 -12.82 16.52
C LYS A 3 -21.56 -11.67 17.38
N ILE A 4 -21.15 -10.59 16.76
CA ILE A 4 -20.74 -9.34 17.39
C ILE A 4 -21.54 -8.20 16.77
N LYS A 5 -21.86 -7.16 17.56
CA LYS A 5 -22.45 -5.95 17.02
C LYS A 5 -21.43 -5.16 16.22
N ILE A 6 -21.86 -4.55 15.12
CA ILE A 6 -20.95 -3.86 14.21
C ILE A 6 -20.24 -2.69 14.88
N GLU A 7 -20.92 -2.00 15.78
CA GLU A 7 -20.36 -0.87 16.55
C GLU A 7 -19.24 -1.34 17.49
N GLU A 8 -19.44 -2.49 18.17
CA GLU A 8 -18.45 -3.08 19.06
C GLU A 8 -17.22 -3.55 18.25
N ALA A 9 -17.46 -4.17 17.10
CA ALA A 9 -16.41 -4.61 16.20
C ALA A 9 -15.59 -3.44 15.66
N LEU A 10 -16.25 -2.36 15.26
CA LEU A 10 -15.60 -1.15 14.78
C LEU A 10 -14.71 -0.52 15.86
N ILE A 11 -15.24 -0.38 17.09
CA ILE A 11 -14.45 0.19 18.20
C ILE A 11 -13.22 -0.67 18.48
N LYS A 12 -13.33 -1.99 18.48
CA LYS A 12 -12.18 -2.88 18.67
C LYS A 12 -11.10 -2.68 17.61
N VAL A 13 -11.48 -2.64 16.34
CA VAL A 13 -10.55 -2.41 15.24
C VAL A 13 -9.86 -1.04 15.37
N LEU A 14 -10.64 0.02 15.60
CA LEU A 14 -10.09 1.38 15.74
C LEU A 14 -9.21 1.55 16.99
N SER A 15 -9.46 0.78 18.04
CA SER A 15 -8.67 0.81 19.29
C SER A 15 -7.38 -0.01 19.20
N SER A 16 -7.16 -0.75 18.11
CA SER A 16 -5.94 -1.55 17.94
C SER A 16 -4.72 -0.63 17.85
N PRO A 17 -3.61 -0.97 18.50
CA PRO A 17 -2.34 -0.24 18.38
C PRO A 17 -1.87 -0.13 16.92
N ASN A 18 -2.22 -1.09 16.07
CA ASN A 18 -1.88 -1.07 14.64
C ASN A 18 -2.54 0.09 13.88
N HIS A 19 -3.71 0.56 14.36
CA HIS A 19 -4.46 1.69 13.78
C HIS A 19 -4.23 3.01 14.52
N SER A 20 -3.38 3.02 15.55
CA SER A 20 -3.07 4.25 16.29
C SER A 20 -2.35 5.27 15.39
N ASN A 21 -2.52 6.56 15.74
CA ASN A 21 -1.83 7.65 15.08
C ASN A 21 -0.30 7.49 15.18
N LYS A 22 0.40 7.61 14.05
CA LYS A 22 1.86 7.48 13.95
C LYS A 22 2.59 8.84 13.84
N ASN A 23 1.91 9.95 14.10
CA ASN A 23 2.51 11.30 14.00
C ASN A 23 3.77 11.45 14.87
N TRP A 24 3.86 10.75 16.02
CA TRP A 24 5.04 10.77 16.85
C TRP A 24 6.30 10.26 16.13
N ILE A 25 6.16 9.40 15.11
CA ILE A 25 7.26 8.96 14.24
C ILE A 25 7.55 10.05 13.22
N THR A 26 6.53 10.43 12.44
CA THR A 26 6.71 11.34 11.29
C THR A 26 7.13 12.75 11.71
N ASN A 27 6.70 13.22 12.88
CA ASN A 27 7.09 14.55 13.40
C ASN A 27 8.56 14.65 13.83
N GLN A 28 9.28 13.54 13.91
CA GLN A 28 10.73 13.54 14.20
C GLN A 28 11.57 13.92 12.98
N TYR A 29 11.00 13.91 11.78
CA TYR A 29 11.68 14.18 10.53
C TYR A 29 11.33 15.58 10.03
N ASP A 30 12.33 16.30 9.51
CA ASP A 30 12.11 17.58 8.87
C ASP A 30 11.44 17.37 7.50
N GLN A 31 10.21 17.85 7.40
CA GLN A 31 9.40 17.80 6.17
C GLN A 31 9.36 19.16 5.46
N THR A 32 10.11 20.13 5.94
CA THR A 32 10.12 21.53 5.43
C THR A 32 11.37 21.87 4.66
N VAL A 33 12.33 20.97 4.55
CA VAL A 33 13.56 21.15 3.78
C VAL A 33 13.22 21.60 2.36
N MET A 34 13.86 22.69 1.90
CA MET A 34 13.66 23.34 0.61
C MET A 34 12.22 23.83 0.34
N CYS A 35 11.30 23.67 1.29
CA CYS A 35 9.88 24.00 1.16
C CYS A 35 9.18 23.30 -0.02
N ASP A 36 9.58 22.07 -0.33
CA ASP A 36 9.09 21.32 -1.47
C ASP A 36 7.95 20.35 -1.16
N THR A 37 7.73 20.05 0.10
CA THR A 37 6.65 19.15 0.53
C THR A 37 5.30 19.83 0.36
N VAL A 38 4.50 19.34 -0.58
CA VAL A 38 3.10 19.76 -0.82
C VAL A 38 2.16 18.97 0.07
N GLN A 39 2.37 17.67 0.18
CA GLN A 39 1.61 16.77 1.04
C GLN A 39 2.57 15.86 1.79
N LYS A 40 2.54 16.02 3.11
CA LYS A 40 3.39 15.24 4.02
C LYS A 40 2.81 13.86 4.33
N SER A 41 3.57 13.07 5.07
CA SER A 41 3.15 11.75 5.58
C SER A 41 1.79 11.82 6.30
N GLY A 42 1.02 10.72 6.22
CA GLY A 42 -0.32 10.62 6.79
C GLY A 42 -1.44 10.64 5.74
N SER A 43 -1.08 10.72 4.46
CA SER A 43 -1.93 10.44 3.31
C SER A 43 -1.43 9.18 2.60
N ASP A 44 -2.10 8.76 1.51
CA ASP A 44 -1.73 7.56 0.76
C ASP A 44 -0.34 7.67 0.12
N ALA A 45 0.07 8.88 -0.26
CA ALA A 45 1.42 9.16 -0.71
C ALA A 45 1.88 10.57 -0.28
N ALA A 46 3.18 10.73 -0.09
CA ALA A 46 3.80 12.05 0.06
C ALA A 46 3.97 12.72 -1.30
N ILE A 47 3.79 14.04 -1.37
CA ILE A 47 3.90 14.81 -2.61
C ILE A 47 4.97 15.88 -2.45
N ILE A 48 5.94 15.89 -3.37
CA ILE A 48 7.07 16.80 -3.41
C ILE A 48 7.05 17.54 -4.75
N ARG A 49 6.97 18.87 -4.74
CA ARG A 49 6.97 19.66 -5.97
C ARG A 49 8.32 19.62 -6.69
N ILE A 50 8.30 19.80 -8.00
CA ILE A 50 9.48 20.01 -8.81
C ILE A 50 9.64 21.52 -9.04
N HIS A 51 10.78 22.08 -8.60
CA HIS A 51 11.06 23.50 -8.74
C HIS A 51 10.88 24.01 -10.19
N ASN A 52 10.29 25.19 -10.33
CA ASN A 52 10.05 25.85 -11.61
C ASN A 52 9.21 25.05 -12.61
N LYS A 53 8.43 24.06 -12.12
CA LYS A 53 7.50 23.26 -12.93
C LYS A 53 6.14 23.17 -12.22
N ASP A 54 5.07 23.09 -12.99
CA ASP A 54 3.74 22.71 -12.49
C ASP A 54 3.62 21.19 -12.40
N LYS A 55 4.61 20.56 -11.72
CA LYS A 55 4.72 19.13 -11.56
C LYS A 55 5.17 18.76 -10.16
N ALA A 56 4.85 17.54 -9.74
CA ALA A 56 5.33 16.97 -8.50
C ALA A 56 5.65 15.49 -8.64
N ILE A 57 6.45 14.98 -7.71
CA ILE A 57 6.72 13.57 -7.50
C ILE A 57 5.85 13.11 -6.31
N ALA A 58 5.16 12.00 -6.47
CA ALA A 58 4.52 11.28 -5.37
C ALA A 58 5.35 10.05 -4.99
N VAL A 59 5.42 9.77 -3.69
CA VAL A 59 6.16 8.62 -3.15
C VAL A 59 5.30 7.90 -2.12
N SER A 60 5.18 6.57 -2.26
CA SER A 60 4.54 5.66 -1.30
C SER A 60 5.47 4.51 -0.94
N VAL A 61 5.29 3.96 0.27
CA VAL A 61 6.03 2.78 0.75
C VAL A 61 5.04 1.82 1.38
N ASP A 62 5.01 0.59 0.88
CA ASP A 62 4.02 -0.40 1.27
C ASP A 62 4.65 -1.77 1.54
N SER A 63 4.05 -2.53 2.45
CA SER A 63 4.43 -3.90 2.80
C SER A 63 3.29 -4.61 3.52
N SER A 64 3.17 -5.92 3.30
CA SER A 64 2.22 -6.78 4.01
C SER A 64 2.84 -8.14 4.31
N ALA A 65 3.59 -8.22 5.41
CA ALA A 65 4.28 -9.44 5.83
C ALA A 65 3.31 -10.60 6.11
N ASN A 66 2.12 -10.31 6.66
CA ASN A 66 1.12 -11.34 6.93
C ASN A 66 0.58 -11.98 5.65
N TYR A 67 0.32 -11.17 4.61
CA TYR A 67 -0.11 -11.69 3.31
C TYR A 67 0.97 -12.53 2.65
N CYS A 68 2.24 -12.07 2.72
CA CYS A 68 3.36 -12.81 2.17
C CYS A 68 3.63 -14.12 2.93
N LYS A 69 3.41 -14.16 4.26
CA LYS A 69 3.54 -15.39 5.05
C LYS A 69 2.40 -16.36 4.75
N SER A 70 1.18 -15.86 4.60
CA SER A 70 0.00 -16.70 4.34
C SER A 70 0.01 -17.29 2.93
N HIS A 71 0.32 -16.48 1.92
CA HIS A 71 0.40 -16.90 0.52
C HIS A 71 1.38 -15.99 -0.24
N PRO A 72 2.65 -16.41 -0.38
CA PRO A 72 3.73 -15.52 -0.83
C PRO A 72 3.47 -14.86 -2.19
N THR A 73 2.99 -15.61 -3.19
CA THR A 73 2.68 -15.07 -4.53
C THR A 73 1.58 -14.01 -4.48
N SER A 74 0.47 -14.29 -3.76
CA SER A 74 -0.61 -13.31 -3.59
C SER A 74 -0.17 -12.11 -2.78
N GLY A 75 0.63 -12.32 -1.72
CA GLY A 75 1.19 -11.24 -0.90
C GLY A 75 2.10 -10.33 -1.72
N GLY A 76 3.01 -10.89 -2.51
CA GLY A 76 3.87 -10.14 -3.41
C GLY A 76 3.09 -9.30 -4.43
N LYS A 77 2.02 -9.87 -5.00
CA LYS A 77 1.11 -9.17 -5.91
C LYS A 77 0.37 -8.03 -5.21
N GLN A 78 -0.15 -8.28 -3.99
CA GLN A 78 -0.91 -7.32 -3.19
C GLN A 78 -0.11 -6.06 -2.88
N ILE A 79 1.13 -6.19 -2.43
CA ILE A 79 1.94 -5.02 -2.04
C ILE A 79 2.29 -4.12 -3.23
N VAL A 80 2.51 -4.69 -4.42
CA VAL A 80 2.72 -3.89 -5.64
C VAL A 80 1.44 -3.15 -6.04
N CYS A 81 0.29 -3.83 -6.00
CA CYS A 81 -0.99 -3.21 -6.33
C CYS A 81 -1.39 -2.13 -5.31
N GLU A 82 -1.15 -2.35 -4.02
CA GLU A 82 -1.39 -1.35 -2.97
C GLU A 82 -0.56 -0.09 -3.22
N ASN A 83 0.74 -0.26 -3.43
CA ASN A 83 1.65 0.84 -3.73
C ASN A 83 1.21 1.61 -5.00
N TRP A 84 0.83 0.90 -6.05
CA TRP A 84 0.33 1.49 -7.29
C TRP A 84 -0.97 2.29 -7.07
N ARG A 85 -1.92 1.75 -6.28
CA ARG A 85 -3.16 2.45 -5.91
C ARG A 85 -2.89 3.71 -5.10
N ASN A 86 -1.98 3.65 -4.14
CA ASN A 86 -1.63 4.79 -3.27
C ASN A 86 -1.10 5.97 -4.07
N LEU A 87 -0.30 5.73 -5.10
CA LEU A 87 0.14 6.78 -6.01
C LEU A 87 -1.00 7.37 -6.84
N ILE A 88 -1.89 6.51 -7.34
CA ILE A 88 -3.04 6.95 -8.14
C ILE A 88 -4.04 7.75 -7.31
N SER A 89 -4.28 7.38 -6.06
CA SER A 89 -5.23 8.06 -5.18
C SER A 89 -4.89 9.55 -4.98
N VAL A 90 -3.62 9.91 -5.07
CA VAL A 90 -3.15 11.31 -5.01
C VAL A 90 -3.00 11.95 -6.39
N GLY A 91 -3.46 11.31 -7.45
CA GLY A 91 -3.42 11.82 -8.83
C GLY A 91 -2.08 11.63 -9.55
N ALA A 92 -1.19 10.81 -9.01
CA ALA A 92 0.09 10.53 -9.64
C ALA A 92 -0.01 9.35 -10.61
N LYS A 93 0.60 9.47 -11.79
CA LYS A 93 0.84 8.34 -12.68
C LYS A 93 2.03 7.54 -12.14
N PRO A 94 1.86 6.27 -11.74
CA PRO A 94 2.96 5.43 -11.29
C PRO A 94 4.02 5.26 -12.39
N LEU A 95 5.30 5.33 -12.03
CA LEU A 95 6.42 5.26 -12.98
C LEU A 95 7.29 4.03 -12.75
N ALA A 96 7.74 3.82 -11.52
CA ALA A 96 8.68 2.76 -11.19
C ALA A 96 8.69 2.47 -9.69
N ILE A 97 9.20 1.30 -9.32
CA ILE A 97 9.43 0.90 -7.94
C ILE A 97 10.89 0.63 -7.63
N THR A 98 11.22 0.75 -6.35
CA THR A 98 12.36 0.09 -5.70
C THR A 98 11.82 -0.95 -4.72
N ASN A 99 12.54 -2.04 -4.51
CA ASN A 99 12.18 -3.02 -3.49
C ASN A 99 13.27 -3.17 -2.42
N CYS A 100 12.84 -3.50 -1.22
CA CYS A 100 13.71 -3.88 -0.11
C CYS A 100 13.20 -5.22 0.42
N LEU A 101 13.88 -6.30 0.04
CA LEU A 101 13.43 -7.68 0.29
C LEU A 101 14.09 -8.20 1.54
N ASN A 102 13.30 -8.43 2.61
CA ASN A 102 13.80 -8.91 3.90
C ASN A 102 13.23 -10.30 4.19
N PHE A 103 14.11 -11.29 4.31
CA PHE A 103 13.75 -12.70 4.52
C PHE A 103 14.64 -13.35 5.58
N GLY A 104 14.22 -14.49 6.08
CA GLY A 104 14.93 -15.27 7.07
C GLY A 104 16.20 -15.93 6.53
N ASN A 105 16.59 -17.06 7.14
CA ASN A 105 17.78 -17.80 6.74
C ASN A 105 17.59 -18.49 5.38
N PRO A 106 18.38 -18.15 4.34
CA PRO A 106 18.25 -18.75 3.00
C PRO A 106 18.68 -20.21 2.91
N GLU A 107 19.33 -20.76 3.94
CA GLU A 107 19.65 -22.20 4.02
C GLU A 107 18.39 -23.03 4.35
N ASN A 108 17.31 -22.39 4.74
CA ASN A 108 16.00 -23.02 4.96
C ASN A 108 15.22 -23.01 3.64
N GLU A 109 14.88 -24.21 3.15
CA GLU A 109 14.16 -24.41 1.90
C GLU A 109 12.78 -23.71 1.88
N GLU A 110 12.06 -23.70 3.02
CA GLU A 110 10.77 -22.99 3.16
C GLU A 110 10.95 -21.50 2.93
N VAL A 111 11.97 -20.87 3.55
CA VAL A 111 12.26 -19.44 3.38
C VAL A 111 12.62 -19.11 1.94
N MET A 112 13.36 -19.98 1.26
CA MET A 112 13.70 -19.77 -0.16
C MET A 112 12.50 -19.99 -1.08
N GLY A 113 11.59 -20.90 -0.73
CA GLY A 113 10.30 -21.06 -1.40
C GLY A 113 9.45 -19.79 -1.28
N GLU A 114 9.25 -19.29 -0.05
CA GLU A 114 8.54 -18.02 0.21
C GLU A 114 9.14 -16.84 -0.55
N PHE A 115 10.49 -16.77 -0.60
CA PHE A 115 11.20 -15.72 -1.38
C PHE A 115 10.88 -15.80 -2.86
N ALA A 116 11.05 -16.98 -3.47
CA ALA A 116 10.82 -17.18 -4.90
C ALA A 116 9.36 -16.89 -5.29
N GLU A 117 8.40 -17.37 -4.51
CA GLU A 117 6.98 -17.14 -4.74
C GLU A 117 6.58 -15.67 -4.55
N CYS A 118 7.15 -14.97 -3.56
CA CYS A 118 6.94 -13.51 -3.42
C CYS A 118 7.43 -12.75 -4.65
N LEU A 119 8.62 -13.12 -5.17
CA LEU A 119 9.17 -12.50 -6.39
C LEU A 119 8.30 -12.74 -7.61
N GLU A 120 7.74 -13.94 -7.76
CA GLU A 120 6.83 -14.24 -8.88
C GLU A 120 5.56 -13.36 -8.80
N GLY A 121 4.98 -13.17 -7.61
CA GLY A 121 3.85 -12.27 -7.42
C GLY A 121 4.19 -10.81 -7.73
N ILE A 122 5.33 -10.32 -7.26
CA ILE A 122 5.83 -8.97 -7.56
C ILE A 122 6.02 -8.79 -9.06
N LYS A 123 6.68 -9.74 -9.73
CA LYS A 123 6.91 -9.73 -11.18
C LYS A 123 5.60 -9.66 -11.96
N GLU A 124 4.64 -10.55 -11.67
CA GLU A 124 3.35 -10.59 -12.35
C GLU A 124 2.64 -9.23 -12.28
N ALA A 125 2.58 -8.61 -11.10
CA ALA A 125 1.96 -7.30 -10.93
C ALA A 125 2.73 -6.19 -11.65
N CYS A 126 4.06 -6.17 -11.54
CA CYS A 126 4.90 -5.17 -12.19
C CYS A 126 4.79 -5.20 -13.71
N GLU A 127 4.83 -6.39 -14.31
CA GLU A 127 4.70 -6.58 -15.75
C GLU A 127 3.31 -6.13 -16.24
N PHE A 128 2.26 -6.58 -15.55
CA PHE A 128 0.89 -6.26 -15.95
C PHE A 128 0.56 -4.76 -15.83
N LEU A 129 0.99 -4.12 -14.75
CA LEU A 129 0.74 -2.71 -14.49
C LEU A 129 1.72 -1.77 -15.21
N ASN A 130 2.72 -2.32 -15.92
CA ASN A 130 3.83 -1.56 -16.50
C ASN A 130 4.53 -0.67 -15.47
N TYR A 131 4.91 -1.30 -14.35
CA TYR A 131 5.45 -0.65 -13.17
C TYR A 131 6.81 -1.27 -12.79
N PRO A 132 7.88 -0.94 -13.53
CA PRO A 132 9.15 -1.65 -13.47
C PRO A 132 9.91 -1.45 -12.17
N VAL A 133 10.63 -2.50 -11.76
CA VAL A 133 11.62 -2.43 -10.68
C VAL A 133 12.92 -1.83 -11.26
N VAL A 134 13.33 -0.66 -10.77
CA VAL A 134 14.53 0.05 -11.24
C VAL A 134 15.69 0.00 -10.25
N SER A 135 15.42 -0.41 -9.01
CA SER A 135 16.40 -0.51 -7.93
C SER A 135 15.90 -1.48 -6.86
N GLY A 136 16.76 -1.93 -5.99
CA GLY A 136 16.37 -2.73 -4.85
C GLY A 136 17.56 -3.32 -4.09
N ASN A 137 17.23 -3.99 -2.97
CA ASN A 137 18.17 -4.80 -2.21
C ASN A 137 17.52 -6.05 -1.65
N VAL A 138 18.33 -7.03 -1.31
CA VAL A 138 17.94 -8.24 -0.59
C VAL A 138 18.72 -8.32 0.72
N SER A 139 18.02 -8.63 1.80
CA SER A 139 18.57 -8.91 3.11
C SER A 139 18.09 -10.28 3.57
N PHE A 140 19.02 -11.17 3.86
CA PHE A 140 18.77 -12.50 4.39
C PHE A 140 19.27 -12.64 5.83
N TYR A 141 19.08 -13.82 6.42
CA TYR A 141 19.43 -14.16 7.81
C TYR A 141 18.74 -13.27 8.85
N ASN A 142 17.60 -12.65 8.50
CA ASN A 142 16.85 -11.84 9.45
C ASN A 142 16.07 -12.73 10.41
N GLY A 143 16.35 -12.62 11.67
CA GLY A 143 15.70 -13.40 12.70
C GLY A 143 16.18 -13.08 14.11
N THR A 144 15.47 -13.59 15.11
CA THR A 144 15.80 -13.45 16.53
C THR A 144 15.52 -14.77 17.25
N ASN A 145 16.44 -15.18 18.11
CA ASN A 145 16.28 -16.41 18.91
C ASN A 145 15.95 -17.65 18.05
N LYS A 146 16.64 -17.84 16.94
CA LYS A 146 16.45 -18.95 15.98
C LYS A 146 15.08 -18.94 15.27
N LYS A 147 14.30 -17.87 15.38
CA LYS A 147 13.06 -17.69 14.61
C LYS A 147 13.32 -16.71 13.47
N ASN A 148 12.99 -17.12 12.25
CA ASN A 148 13.00 -16.24 11.09
C ASN A 148 11.91 -15.17 11.21
N ILE A 149 12.15 -13.99 10.62
CA ILE A 149 11.08 -13.02 10.39
C ILE A 149 10.08 -13.59 9.36
N PHE A 150 8.89 -13.02 9.30
CA PHE A 150 7.99 -13.25 8.18
C PHE A 150 8.59 -12.71 6.89
N PRO A 151 8.24 -13.26 5.72
CA PRO A 151 8.58 -12.68 4.42
C PRO A 151 8.15 -11.22 4.40
N THR A 152 9.10 -10.29 4.31
CA THR A 152 8.83 -8.86 4.42
C THR A 152 9.42 -8.10 3.24
N PRO A 153 8.89 -8.30 2.02
CA PRO A 153 9.20 -7.42 0.92
C PRO A 153 8.54 -6.05 1.16
N VAL A 154 9.31 -4.98 0.97
CA VAL A 154 8.86 -3.60 1.05
C VAL A 154 8.99 -2.97 -0.34
N ILE A 155 7.94 -2.34 -0.83
CA ILE A 155 7.88 -1.69 -2.13
C ILE A 155 7.86 -0.18 -1.92
N GLY A 156 8.85 0.52 -2.48
CA GLY A 156 8.86 1.98 -2.56
C GLY A 156 8.50 2.41 -3.98
N GLY A 157 7.41 3.12 -4.16
CA GLY A 157 6.93 3.55 -5.47
C GLY A 157 7.11 5.03 -5.72
N VAL A 158 7.34 5.38 -6.97
CA VAL A 158 7.43 6.76 -7.44
C VAL A 158 6.42 7.00 -8.56
N GLY A 159 5.66 8.08 -8.44
CA GLY A 159 4.71 8.53 -9.45
C GLY A 159 4.92 10.00 -9.83
N LEU A 160 4.41 10.39 -10.99
CA LEU A 160 4.46 11.75 -11.49
C LEU A 160 3.08 12.39 -11.51
N ILE A 161 2.97 13.55 -10.88
CA ILE A 161 1.83 14.47 -10.99
C ILE A 161 2.17 15.53 -12.05
N ASN A 162 1.39 15.57 -13.13
CA ASN A 162 1.65 16.49 -14.24
C ASN A 162 1.12 17.91 -14.04
N LYS A 163 0.14 18.07 -13.12
CA LYS A 163 -0.44 19.37 -12.76
C LYS A 163 -0.58 19.45 -11.24
N LEU A 164 0.30 20.20 -10.61
CA LEU A 164 0.33 20.36 -9.16
C LEU A 164 -0.83 21.23 -8.64
N SER A 165 -1.47 22.00 -9.50
CA SER A 165 -2.57 22.90 -9.16
C SER A 165 -3.83 22.20 -8.62
N ILE A 166 -3.89 20.88 -8.69
CA ILE A 166 -5.03 20.06 -8.25
C ILE A 166 -4.55 18.94 -7.32
N PRO A 167 -4.08 19.26 -6.11
CA PRO A 167 -3.72 18.22 -5.17
C PRO A 167 -4.97 17.51 -4.67
N ILE A 168 -5.03 16.19 -4.86
CA ILE A 168 -6.03 15.32 -4.27
C ILE A 168 -5.52 14.87 -2.91
N GLY A 169 -6.30 15.09 -1.87
CA GLY A 169 -5.98 14.66 -0.51
C GLY A 169 -7.12 13.84 0.08
N HIS A 170 -6.92 13.28 1.27
CA HIS A 170 -7.86 12.40 1.96
C HIS A 170 -8.92 13.15 2.80
N ILE A 171 -8.95 14.48 2.75
CA ILE A 171 -9.86 15.31 3.56
C ILE A 171 -11.09 15.67 2.72
N PHE A 172 -12.28 15.39 3.23
CA PHE A 172 -13.53 15.84 2.62
C PHE A 172 -13.56 17.37 2.54
N LYS A 173 -13.70 17.90 1.32
CA LYS A 173 -13.61 19.34 1.05
C LYS A 173 -14.96 20.06 1.03
N LYS A 174 -16.05 19.31 0.91
CA LYS A 174 -17.40 19.89 0.74
C LYS A 174 -18.45 19.00 1.41
N ASP A 175 -19.34 19.64 2.18
CA ASP A 175 -20.50 18.98 2.76
C ASP A 175 -21.43 18.43 1.67
N LYS A 176 -22.13 17.34 2.01
CA LYS A 176 -23.13 16.68 1.15
C LYS A 176 -22.55 16.18 -0.19
N SER A 177 -21.24 15.94 -0.26
CA SER A 177 -20.64 15.27 -1.40
C SER A 177 -21.01 13.80 -1.44
N ASN A 178 -21.15 13.24 -2.64
CA ASN A 178 -21.32 11.80 -2.81
C ASN A 178 -20.01 11.08 -2.51
N ILE A 179 -20.11 9.96 -1.78
CA ILE A 179 -18.99 9.03 -1.58
C ILE A 179 -19.18 7.89 -2.56
N LEU A 180 -18.18 7.65 -3.40
CA LEU A 180 -18.19 6.59 -4.40
C LEU A 180 -17.23 5.48 -4.00
N LEU A 181 -17.71 4.24 -4.02
CA LEU A 181 -16.86 3.06 -3.88
C LEU A 181 -16.54 2.53 -5.30
N ILE A 182 -15.24 2.53 -5.64
CA ILE A 182 -14.75 2.04 -6.93
C ILE A 182 -14.28 0.60 -6.77
N GLY A 183 -14.84 -0.31 -7.55
CA GLY A 183 -14.54 -1.73 -7.50
C GLY A 183 -15.67 -2.57 -6.93
N LYS A 184 -15.42 -3.87 -6.76
CA LYS A 184 -16.38 -4.83 -6.20
C LYS A 184 -15.95 -5.24 -4.79
N THR A 185 -16.93 -5.41 -3.90
CA THR A 185 -16.73 -5.94 -2.55
C THR A 185 -17.23 -7.39 -2.52
N PHE A 186 -16.37 -8.31 -2.11
CA PHE A 186 -16.66 -9.75 -2.12
C PHE A 186 -16.94 -10.33 -0.71
N GLY A 187 -16.94 -9.50 0.33
CA GLY A 187 -17.14 -9.95 1.71
C GLY A 187 -16.03 -10.83 2.27
N HIS A 188 -14.83 -10.73 1.69
CA HIS A 188 -13.63 -11.43 2.18
C HIS A 188 -13.23 -10.91 3.55
N LEU A 189 -12.94 -11.81 4.51
CA LEU A 189 -12.58 -11.45 5.88
C LEU A 189 -11.23 -12.02 6.31
N GLU A 190 -10.71 -13.04 5.62
CA GLU A 190 -9.44 -13.69 5.96
C GLU A 190 -8.27 -12.70 5.90
N GLN A 191 -7.29 -12.86 6.79
CA GLN A 191 -6.17 -11.92 6.99
C GLN A 191 -6.59 -10.49 7.35
N SER A 192 -7.83 -10.27 7.77
CA SER A 192 -8.33 -8.93 8.09
C SER A 192 -8.08 -8.53 9.55
N CYS A 193 -7.91 -7.22 9.77
CA CYS A 193 -7.90 -6.66 11.12
C CYS A 193 -9.21 -6.97 11.88
N PHE A 194 -10.32 -7.12 11.17
CA PHE A 194 -11.60 -7.50 11.79
C PHE A 194 -11.52 -8.88 12.47
N LEU A 195 -10.99 -9.90 11.78
CA LEU A 195 -10.83 -11.24 12.37
C LEU A 195 -9.78 -11.24 13.47
N LYS A 196 -8.67 -10.56 13.26
CA LYS A 196 -7.60 -10.45 14.25
C LYS A 196 -8.09 -9.84 15.57
N GLU A 197 -8.67 -8.65 15.51
CA GLU A 197 -9.05 -7.90 16.71
C GLU A 197 -10.30 -8.44 17.40
N ASN A 198 -11.26 -9.00 16.65
CA ASN A 198 -12.49 -9.48 17.24
C ASN A 198 -12.47 -10.97 17.63
N TYR A 199 -11.66 -11.77 16.98
CA TYR A 199 -11.67 -13.23 17.14
C TYR A 199 -10.28 -13.85 17.36
N SER A 200 -9.21 -13.06 17.33
CA SER A 200 -7.80 -13.53 17.42
C SER A 200 -7.47 -14.55 16.34
N ILE A 201 -8.01 -14.36 15.13
CA ILE A 201 -7.77 -15.21 13.96
C ILE A 201 -6.90 -14.42 12.98
N GLU A 202 -5.73 -14.98 12.66
CA GLU A 202 -4.75 -14.42 11.69
C GLU A 202 -4.47 -15.43 10.56
N ASP A 203 -5.46 -16.24 10.21
CA ASP A 203 -5.36 -17.31 9.21
C ASP A 203 -6.11 -16.97 7.92
N GLY A 204 -5.90 -17.81 6.90
CA GLY A 204 -6.58 -17.79 5.64
C GLY A 204 -5.79 -17.11 4.53
N MET A 205 -6.42 -16.97 3.39
CA MET A 205 -5.80 -16.41 2.19
C MET A 205 -5.89 -14.89 2.17
N PRO A 206 -4.92 -14.18 1.58
CA PRO A 206 -5.09 -12.76 1.23
C PRO A 206 -6.27 -12.59 0.25
N PRO A 207 -6.91 -11.40 0.21
CA PRO A 207 -7.91 -11.12 -0.81
C PRO A 207 -7.33 -11.29 -2.20
N GLU A 208 -8.12 -11.92 -3.09
CA GLU A 208 -7.70 -12.11 -4.49
C GLU A 208 -7.59 -10.77 -5.22
N ILE A 209 -6.53 -10.59 -6.02
CA ILE A 209 -6.34 -9.44 -6.90
C ILE A 209 -6.63 -9.83 -8.35
N ASN A 210 -7.54 -9.09 -8.96
CA ASN A 210 -7.73 -9.09 -10.39
C ASN A 210 -6.99 -7.89 -11.01
N LEU A 211 -5.84 -8.14 -11.62
CA LEU A 211 -4.98 -7.10 -12.17
C LEU A 211 -5.65 -6.26 -13.28
N HIS A 212 -6.57 -6.84 -14.07
CA HIS A 212 -7.35 -6.09 -15.05
C HIS A 212 -8.25 -5.06 -14.37
N ASN A 213 -8.94 -5.45 -13.30
CA ASN A 213 -9.79 -4.53 -12.55
C ASN A 213 -8.95 -3.45 -11.86
N GLU A 214 -7.80 -3.81 -11.26
CA GLU A 214 -6.86 -2.86 -10.68
C GLU A 214 -6.48 -1.77 -11.68
N LYS A 215 -5.97 -2.18 -12.84
CA LYS A 215 -5.55 -1.26 -13.89
C LYS A 215 -6.69 -0.38 -14.39
N ASN A 216 -7.84 -0.98 -14.71
CA ASN A 216 -9.00 -0.25 -15.22
C ASN A 216 -9.54 0.76 -14.19
N ASN A 217 -9.64 0.37 -12.93
CA ASN A 217 -10.11 1.25 -11.85
C ASN A 217 -9.16 2.44 -11.66
N GLY A 218 -7.85 2.17 -11.59
CA GLY A 218 -6.85 3.23 -11.41
C GLY A 218 -6.77 4.19 -12.59
N GLU A 219 -6.74 3.67 -13.84
CA GLU A 219 -6.75 4.53 -15.03
C GLU A 219 -8.04 5.37 -15.14
N SER A 220 -9.18 4.80 -14.70
CA SER A 220 -10.44 5.53 -14.66
C SER A 220 -10.41 6.64 -13.62
N LEU A 221 -9.86 6.34 -12.42
CA LEU A 221 -9.70 7.33 -11.36
C LEU A 221 -8.80 8.50 -11.81
N LEU A 222 -7.65 8.22 -12.42
CA LEU A 222 -6.79 9.27 -12.96
C LEU A 222 -7.52 10.17 -13.98
N LYS A 223 -8.32 9.58 -14.87
CA LYS A 223 -9.13 10.36 -15.83
C LYS A 223 -10.18 11.24 -15.15
N LEU A 224 -10.77 10.78 -14.04
CA LEU A 224 -11.73 11.58 -13.26
C LEU A 224 -11.03 12.74 -12.53
N ILE A 225 -9.85 12.48 -11.98
CA ILE A 225 -9.00 13.50 -11.34
C ILE A 225 -8.60 14.57 -12.36
N ASP A 226 -8.08 14.17 -13.53
CA ASP A 226 -7.68 15.10 -14.61
C ASP A 226 -8.84 16.00 -15.08
N LYS A 227 -10.07 15.48 -15.02
CA LYS A 227 -11.30 16.24 -15.34
C LYS A 227 -11.86 17.07 -14.18
N ASN A 228 -11.19 17.10 -13.03
CA ASN A 228 -11.67 17.74 -11.80
C ASN A 228 -13.04 17.24 -11.31
N LEU A 229 -13.31 15.96 -11.47
CA LEU A 229 -14.56 15.33 -11.04
C LEU A 229 -14.44 14.68 -9.66
N ILE A 230 -13.24 14.62 -9.10
CA ILE A 230 -12.94 14.11 -7.76
C ILE A 230 -12.51 15.26 -6.87
N LEU A 231 -13.04 15.31 -5.66
CA LEU A 231 -12.75 16.37 -4.69
C LEU A 231 -11.67 15.94 -3.68
N SER A 232 -11.69 14.68 -3.28
CA SER A 232 -10.76 14.09 -2.32
C SER A 232 -10.75 12.58 -2.45
#